data_eb8fabe2808c3b2555cef7510bfef374
#
_entry.id   eb8fabe2808c3b2555cef7510bfef374
#
_cell.length_a   1.000
_cell.length_b   1.000
_cell.length_c   1.000
_cell.angle_alpha   90.00
_cell.angle_beta   90.00
_cell.angle_gamma   90.00
#
_symmetry.space_group_name_H-M   'P 1'
#
loop_
_entity.id
_entity.type
_entity.pdbx_description
1 polymer ?
#
loop_
_entity_poly.entity_id
_entity_poly.type
_entity_poly.pdbx_seq_one_letter_code
_entity_poly.pdbx_strand_id
1 'polypeptide(L)'
;MPHIIVEYSANLDDSLDIRAFIDDLHRCAIDSGIADAAAIRTRAERREVFRVADDNPANAFVHIVARLRIGRSEEQRRALADALLAVTNRHLQRADKTHPLAITVEIEEIDNLTVRRNSIRAALERTA
;
A
#
# COMPACT_ATOMS: atom_id res chain seq x y z
N MET A 1 -10.38 9.23 -0.99
CA MET A 1 -9.76 8.36 -0.01
C MET A 1 -10.39 7.00 -0.06
N PRO A 2 -9.59 5.96 -0.07
CA PRO A 2 -8.35 5.79 0.68
C PRO A 2 -7.08 6.21 -0.05
N HIS A 3 -6.01 6.34 0.75
CA HIS A 3 -4.64 6.46 0.29
C HIS A 3 -3.88 5.20 0.69
N ILE A 4 -3.22 4.56 -0.27
CA ILE A 4 -2.35 3.42 -0.01
C ILE A 4 -0.93 3.86 -0.31
N ILE A 5 -0.12 3.98 0.73
CA ILE A 5 1.23 4.54 0.66
C ILE A 5 2.22 3.45 1.02
N VAL A 6 3.13 3.16 0.10
CA VAL A 6 4.18 2.18 0.30
C VAL A 6 5.51 2.89 0.45
N GLU A 7 6.24 2.60 1.54
CA GLU A 7 7.64 2.94 1.67
C GLU A 7 8.47 1.66 1.59
N TYR A 8 9.57 1.71 0.87
CA TYR A 8 10.45 0.55 0.77
C TYR A 8 11.90 0.96 0.69
N SER A 9 12.77 0.10 1.21
CA SER A 9 14.21 0.34 1.17
C SER A 9 14.77 0.08 -0.22
N ALA A 10 15.66 0.96 -0.66
CA ALA A 10 16.21 0.97 -2.02
C ALA A 10 16.96 -0.32 -2.39
N ASN A 11 17.44 -1.07 -1.39
CA ASN A 11 18.13 -2.33 -1.64
C ASN A 11 17.21 -3.45 -2.18
N LEU A 12 15.91 -3.18 -2.28
CA LEU A 12 14.94 -4.08 -2.92
C LEU A 12 14.82 -3.87 -4.44
N ASP A 13 15.47 -2.88 -5.02
CA ASP A 13 15.30 -2.52 -6.44
C ASP A 13 15.50 -3.69 -7.40
N ASP A 14 16.48 -4.56 -7.14
CA ASP A 14 16.80 -5.67 -8.05
C ASP A 14 15.87 -6.87 -7.90
N SER A 15 15.09 -6.94 -6.82
CA SER A 15 14.27 -8.11 -6.50
C SER A 15 12.78 -7.80 -6.41
N LEU A 16 12.39 -6.53 -6.55
CA LEU A 16 10.99 -6.09 -6.48
C LEU A 16 10.65 -5.26 -7.71
N ASP A 17 9.69 -5.73 -8.49
CA ASP A 17 9.08 -4.92 -9.54
C ASP A 17 8.07 -3.98 -8.89
N ILE A 18 8.50 -2.77 -8.57
CA ILE A 18 7.68 -1.82 -7.83
C ILE A 18 6.42 -1.42 -8.60
N ARG A 19 6.48 -1.30 -9.91
CA ARG A 19 5.31 -0.91 -10.69
C ARG A 19 4.24 -2.00 -10.66
N ALA A 20 4.62 -3.25 -10.87
CA ALA A 20 3.71 -4.38 -10.79
C ALA A 20 3.12 -4.51 -9.38
N PHE A 21 3.94 -4.29 -8.35
CA PHE A 21 3.50 -4.33 -6.97
C PHE A 21 2.44 -3.28 -6.68
N ILE A 22 2.68 -2.02 -7.08
CA ILE A 22 1.72 -0.93 -6.91
C ILE A 22 0.42 -1.22 -7.65
N ASP A 23 0.49 -1.72 -8.88
CA ASP A 23 -0.69 -2.04 -9.66
C ASP A 23 -1.55 -3.12 -8.98
N ASP A 24 -0.92 -4.15 -8.42
CA ASP A 24 -1.63 -5.21 -7.72
C ASP A 24 -2.21 -4.77 -6.37
N LEU A 25 -1.50 -3.92 -5.63
CA LEU A 25 -2.05 -3.32 -4.41
C LEU A 25 -3.28 -2.47 -4.72
N HIS A 26 -3.22 -1.69 -5.79
CA HIS A 26 -4.32 -0.83 -6.21
C HIS A 26 -5.55 -1.68 -6.58
N ARG A 27 -5.35 -2.71 -7.38
CA ARG A 27 -6.41 -3.65 -7.75
C ARG A 27 -6.98 -4.37 -6.54
N CYS A 28 -6.13 -4.76 -5.61
CA CYS A 28 -6.56 -5.39 -4.35
C CYS A 28 -7.52 -4.47 -3.57
N ALA A 29 -7.19 -3.18 -3.48
CA ALA A 29 -8.04 -2.22 -2.80
C ALA A 29 -9.39 -2.05 -3.51
N ILE A 30 -9.40 -1.99 -4.84
CA ILE A 30 -10.64 -1.94 -5.62
C ILE A 30 -11.49 -3.19 -5.35
N ASP A 31 -10.89 -4.36 -5.45
CA ASP A 31 -11.57 -5.65 -5.30
C ASP A 31 -12.11 -5.86 -3.88
N SER A 32 -11.49 -5.24 -2.89
CA SER A 32 -11.96 -5.33 -1.50
C SER A 32 -13.31 -4.67 -1.27
N GLY A 33 -13.73 -3.79 -2.17
CA GLY A 33 -14.96 -3.02 -2.01
C GLY A 33 -14.88 -1.92 -0.96
N ILE A 34 -13.68 -1.63 -0.43
CA ILE A 34 -13.51 -0.63 0.63
C ILE A 34 -13.88 0.79 0.17
N ALA A 35 -13.73 1.05 -1.13
CA ALA A 35 -14.10 2.31 -1.75
C ALA A 35 -14.18 2.14 -3.27
N ASP A 36 -14.74 3.14 -3.96
CA ASP A 36 -14.75 3.18 -5.41
C ASP A 36 -13.36 3.39 -5.98
N ALA A 37 -13.11 2.88 -7.17
CA ALA A 37 -11.87 3.09 -7.89
C ALA A 37 -11.51 4.58 -8.01
N ALA A 38 -12.51 5.44 -8.23
CA ALA A 38 -12.31 6.89 -8.36
C ALA A 38 -11.72 7.54 -7.09
N ALA A 39 -11.84 6.90 -5.95
CA ALA A 39 -11.37 7.43 -4.66
C ALA A 39 -10.00 6.93 -4.26
N ILE A 40 -9.51 5.84 -4.85
CA ILE A 40 -8.30 5.15 -4.39
C ILE A 40 -7.06 5.76 -5.05
N ARG A 41 -6.05 6.10 -4.23
CA ARG A 41 -4.74 6.56 -4.69
C ARG A 41 -3.68 5.68 -4.07
N THR A 42 -2.86 5.06 -4.92
CA THR A 42 -1.80 4.16 -4.50
C THR A 42 -0.47 4.68 -5.01
N ARG A 43 0.55 4.72 -4.16
CA ARG A 43 1.86 5.25 -4.53
C ARG A 43 2.96 4.62 -3.71
N ALA A 44 4.18 4.71 -4.22
CA ALA A 44 5.36 4.19 -3.55
C ALA A 44 6.40 5.27 -3.35
N GLU A 45 7.11 5.19 -2.22
CA GLU A 45 8.24 6.03 -1.88
C GLU A 45 9.45 5.15 -1.65
N ARG A 46 10.45 5.31 -2.51
CA ARG A 46 11.73 4.62 -2.41
C ARG A 46 12.62 5.36 -1.43
N ARG A 47 13.16 4.65 -0.44
CA ARG A 47 14.06 5.24 0.57
C ARG A 47 15.49 4.80 0.32
N GLU A 48 16.37 5.77 0.05
CA GLU A 48 17.78 5.52 -0.14
C GLU A 48 18.55 5.56 1.17
N VAL A 49 18.15 6.43 2.09
CA VAL A 49 18.79 6.59 3.39
C VAL A 49 17.94 5.90 4.44
N PHE A 50 18.43 4.78 4.95
CA PHE A 50 17.69 3.98 5.92
C PHE A 50 18.64 3.15 6.77
N ARG A 51 18.15 2.72 7.93
CA ARG A 51 18.82 1.79 8.84
C ARG A 51 17.77 0.82 9.35
N VAL A 52 18.04 -0.48 9.21
CA VAL A 52 17.09 -1.53 9.60
C VAL A 52 17.76 -2.44 10.62
N ALA A 53 17.15 -2.54 11.80
CA ALA A 53 17.56 -3.46 12.88
C ALA A 53 19.03 -3.28 13.26
N ASP A 54 19.84 -4.34 13.08
CA ASP A 54 21.28 -4.37 13.41
C ASP A 54 22.16 -3.74 12.32
N ASP A 55 21.53 -3.12 11.32
CA ASP A 55 22.19 -2.48 10.18
C ASP A 55 22.94 -3.45 9.25
N ASN A 56 22.58 -4.73 9.25
CA ASN A 56 23.08 -5.64 8.23
C ASN A 56 22.65 -5.11 6.86
N PRO A 57 23.57 -4.94 5.89
CA PRO A 57 23.23 -4.35 4.59
C PRO A 57 22.14 -5.10 3.79
N ALA A 58 21.94 -6.36 4.07
CA ALA A 58 20.91 -7.17 3.43
C ALA A 58 19.51 -6.90 4.00
N ASN A 59 19.39 -6.34 5.19
CA ASN A 59 18.11 -6.05 5.80
C ASN A 59 17.32 -5.05 4.96
N ALA A 60 16.05 -5.34 4.74
CA ALA A 60 15.18 -4.50 3.94
C ALA A 60 13.83 -4.33 4.62
N PHE A 61 13.06 -3.34 4.19
CA PHE A 61 11.72 -3.14 4.74
C PHE A 61 10.73 -2.72 3.66
N VAL A 62 9.48 -3.06 3.92
CA VAL A 62 8.31 -2.55 3.21
C VAL A 62 7.29 -2.15 4.27
N HIS A 63 6.87 -0.91 4.24
CA HIS A 63 5.87 -0.36 5.15
C HIS A 63 4.71 0.19 4.33
N ILE A 64 3.51 -0.32 4.57
CA ILE A 64 2.31 0.09 3.86
C ILE A 64 1.33 0.69 4.86
N VAL A 65 0.86 1.89 4.53
CA VAL A 65 -0.21 2.55 5.28
C VAL A 65 -1.41 2.70 4.36
N ALA A 66 -2.53 2.14 4.76
CA ALA A 66 -3.82 2.39 4.11
C ALA A 66 -4.61 3.37 4.98
N ARG A 67 -4.78 4.58 4.48
CA ARG A 67 -5.49 5.65 5.18
C ARG A 67 -6.92 5.69 4.69
N LEU A 68 -7.85 5.41 5.58
CA LEU A 68 -9.29 5.31 5.32
C LEU A 68 -10.05 6.37 6.08
N ARG A 69 -11.21 6.77 5.56
CA ARG A 69 -12.14 7.58 6.34
C ARG A 69 -12.73 6.72 7.45
N ILE A 70 -13.07 7.37 8.57
CA ILE A 70 -13.79 6.75 9.68
C ILE A 70 -15.11 6.17 9.17
N GLY A 71 -15.52 5.03 9.70
CA GLY A 71 -16.83 4.42 9.45
C GLY A 71 -16.79 2.98 8.96
N ARG A 72 -15.61 2.44 8.61
CA ARG A 72 -15.48 1.02 8.30
C ARG A 72 -15.37 0.24 9.60
N SER A 73 -15.94 -0.97 9.61
CA SER A 73 -15.84 -1.85 10.76
C SER A 73 -14.40 -2.34 10.95
N GLU A 74 -14.09 -2.82 12.15
CA GLU A 74 -12.79 -3.47 12.40
C GLU A 74 -12.58 -4.66 11.48
N GLU A 75 -13.63 -5.44 11.23
CA GLU A 75 -13.58 -6.59 10.33
C GLU A 75 -13.19 -6.18 8.90
N GLN A 76 -13.80 -5.11 8.37
CA GLN A 76 -13.47 -4.60 7.04
C GLN A 76 -12.03 -4.10 6.96
N ARG A 77 -11.58 -3.39 7.99
CA ARG A 77 -10.20 -2.87 8.06
C ARG A 77 -9.18 -4.01 8.15
N ARG A 78 -9.47 -5.02 8.96
CA ARG A 78 -8.61 -6.21 9.09
C ARG A 78 -8.53 -6.98 7.77
N ALA A 79 -9.67 -7.19 7.11
CA ALA A 79 -9.71 -7.88 5.83
C ALA A 79 -8.86 -7.17 4.77
N LEU A 80 -8.92 -5.84 4.73
CA LEU A 80 -8.08 -5.06 3.82
C LEU A 80 -6.59 -5.23 4.15
N ALA A 81 -6.23 -5.13 5.42
CA ALA A 81 -4.84 -5.28 5.85
C ALA A 81 -4.29 -6.67 5.48
N ASP A 82 -5.06 -7.71 5.73
CA ASP A 82 -4.67 -9.08 5.42
C ASP A 82 -4.52 -9.28 3.90
N ALA A 83 -5.43 -8.72 3.11
CA ALA A 83 -5.37 -8.81 1.65
C ALA A 83 -4.14 -8.07 1.08
N LEU A 84 -3.84 -6.89 1.61
CA LEU A 84 -2.65 -6.13 1.20
C LEU A 84 -1.37 -6.86 1.58
N LEU A 85 -1.33 -7.49 2.75
CA LEU A 85 -0.18 -8.28 3.17
C LEU A 85 0.01 -9.51 2.25
N ALA A 86 -1.06 -10.18 1.86
CA ALA A 86 -0.99 -11.31 0.95
C ALA A 86 -0.40 -10.92 -0.40
N VAL A 87 -0.82 -9.79 -0.96
CA VAL A 87 -0.25 -9.24 -2.20
C VAL A 87 1.24 -8.95 -2.01
N THR A 88 1.59 -8.32 -0.89
CA THR A 88 2.98 -7.95 -0.57
C THR A 88 3.86 -9.19 -0.50
N ASN A 89 3.43 -10.22 0.22
CA ASN A 89 4.18 -11.47 0.34
C ASN A 89 4.41 -12.13 -1.01
N ARG A 90 3.42 -12.08 -1.90
CA ARG A 90 3.55 -12.64 -3.25
C ARG A 90 4.64 -11.92 -4.05
N HIS A 91 4.69 -10.60 -3.97
CA HIS A 91 5.68 -9.81 -4.70
C HIS A 91 7.09 -9.85 -4.09
N LEU A 92 7.21 -10.25 -2.82
CA LEU A 92 8.50 -10.30 -2.13
C LEU A 92 9.14 -11.70 -2.09
N GLN A 93 8.56 -12.69 -2.75
CA GLN A 93 9.10 -14.06 -2.74
C GLN A 93 10.56 -14.13 -3.19
N ARG A 94 10.91 -13.37 -4.22
CA ARG A 94 12.30 -13.32 -4.71
C ARG A 94 13.21 -12.62 -3.71
N ALA A 95 12.76 -11.51 -3.14
CA ALA A 95 13.52 -10.74 -2.16
C ALA A 95 13.77 -11.54 -0.87
N ASP A 96 12.83 -12.35 -0.45
CA ASP A 96 12.96 -13.20 0.74
C ASP A 96 14.18 -14.13 0.69
N LYS A 97 14.63 -14.47 -0.51
CA LYS A 97 15.79 -15.38 -0.69
C LYS A 97 17.11 -14.72 -0.34
N THR A 98 17.19 -13.40 -0.39
CA THR A 98 18.44 -12.65 -0.25
C THR A 98 18.38 -11.56 0.81
N HIS A 99 17.21 -11.23 1.31
CA HIS A 99 17.00 -10.15 2.28
C HIS A 99 16.16 -10.63 3.46
N PRO A 100 16.66 -10.48 4.69
CA PRO A 100 15.77 -10.46 5.85
C PRO A 100 14.82 -9.24 5.70
N LEU A 101 13.53 -9.47 5.88
CA LEU A 101 12.50 -8.46 5.57
C LEU A 101 11.69 -8.08 6.80
N ALA A 102 11.54 -6.78 7.03
CA ALA A 102 10.54 -6.23 7.93
C ALA A 102 9.37 -5.72 7.09
N ILE A 103 8.22 -6.35 7.19
CA ILE A 103 7.03 -5.99 6.43
C ILE A 103 5.93 -5.60 7.40
N THR A 104 5.34 -4.43 7.19
CA THR A 104 4.24 -3.94 8.03
C THR A 104 3.14 -3.38 7.13
N VAL A 105 1.91 -3.77 7.42
CA VAL A 105 0.72 -3.16 6.84
C VAL A 105 -0.12 -2.63 7.99
N GLU A 106 -0.40 -1.35 7.97
CA GLU A 106 -1.25 -0.72 8.97
C GLU A 106 -2.41 0.02 8.33
N ILE A 107 -3.52 0.07 9.04
CA ILE A 107 -4.70 0.83 8.66
C ILE A 107 -4.78 2.04 9.58
N GLU A 108 -4.86 3.22 8.97
CA GLU A 108 -5.00 4.48 9.69
C GLU A 108 -6.33 5.12 9.32
N GLU A 109 -7.07 5.57 10.32
CA GLU A 109 -8.33 6.26 10.07
C GLU A 109 -8.12 7.77 10.00
N ILE A 110 -8.72 8.39 8.98
CA ILE A 110 -8.62 9.82 8.75
C ILE A 110 -9.83 10.50 9.40
N ASP A 111 -9.56 11.53 10.20
CA ASP A 111 -10.56 12.34 10.87
C ASP A 111 -11.57 12.94 9.87
N ASN A 112 -12.78 13.18 10.34
CA ASN A 112 -13.84 13.84 9.57
C ASN A 112 -13.46 15.27 9.17
N LEU A 113 -12.49 15.89 9.83
CA LEU A 113 -11.99 17.20 9.46
C LEU A 113 -11.08 17.09 8.24
N THR A 114 -11.68 16.75 7.11
CA THR A 114 -10.98 16.57 5.82
C THR A 114 -11.79 17.25 4.74
N VAL A 115 -11.13 18.15 4.02
CA VAL A 115 -11.74 18.88 2.91
C VAL A 115 -11.17 18.34 1.62
N ARG A 116 -12.03 18.05 0.64
CA ARG A 116 -11.59 17.42 -0.60
C ARG A 116 -12.42 17.86 -1.80
N ARG A 117 -11.82 17.72 -2.95
CA ARG A 117 -12.48 17.85 -4.25
C ARG A 117 -11.97 16.72 -5.13
N ASN A 118 -12.87 16.01 -5.78
CA ASN A 118 -12.51 14.90 -6.68
C ASN A 118 -13.33 14.98 -7.97
N SER A 119 -12.71 15.44 -9.03
CA SER A 119 -13.33 15.51 -10.36
C SER A 119 -13.16 14.22 -11.18
N ILE A 120 -12.39 13.24 -10.66
CA ILE A 120 -12.16 11.97 -11.34
C ILE A 120 -13.45 11.17 -11.47
N ARG A 121 -14.26 11.15 -10.41
CA ARG A 121 -15.55 10.46 -10.41
C ARG A 121 -16.45 10.97 -11.54
N ALA A 122 -16.57 12.28 -11.67
CA ALA A 122 -17.37 12.89 -12.73
C ALA A 122 -16.81 12.57 -14.13
N ALA A 123 -15.49 12.55 -14.26
CA ALA A 123 -14.83 12.17 -15.52
C ALA A 123 -15.12 10.73 -15.91
N LEU A 124 -15.10 9.81 -14.95
CA LEU A 124 -15.43 8.40 -15.19
C LEU A 124 -16.89 8.22 -15.59
N GLU A 125 -17.80 8.95 -14.97
CA GLU A 125 -19.22 8.89 -15.30
C GLU A 125 -19.48 9.40 -16.73
N ARG A 126 -18.73 10.41 -17.21
CA ARG A 126 -18.86 10.92 -18.56
C ARG A 126 -18.37 9.96 -19.64
N THR A 127 -17.46 9.05 -19.30
CA THR A 127 -16.88 8.08 -20.24
C THR A 127 -17.55 6.70 -20.18
N ALA A 128 -18.45 6.52 -19.23
CA ALA A 128 -19.15 5.24 -19.04
C ALA A 128 -20.27 5.03 -20.07
#